data_c742215d919b95694e3a0f1693f991c0
#
_entry.id   c742215d919b95694e3a0f1693f991c0
#
_cell.length_a   1.000
_cell.length_b   1.000
_cell.length_c   1.000
_cell.angle_alpha   90.00
_cell.angle_beta   90.00
_cell.angle_gamma   90.00
#
_symmetry.space_group_name_H-M   'P 1'
#
loop_
_entity.id
_entity.type
_entity.pdbx_description
1 polymer ?
#
loop_
_entity_poly.entity_id
_entity_poly.type
_entity_poly.pdbx_seq_one_letter_code
_entity_poly.pdbx_strand_id
1 'polypeptide(L)'
;MARKKKTSESLFQFMNLLIALLKKNGQHRTMLHYKATLASFRRYRDGKDIALSEIDAEVIRSYEAYLHHTAKVCSNTSSFYLRILRATYNKAVAKGLTPQQHSFKDVYTGNARTSKRAIPTESVSQIKRLESVKDLTPKEEMARDTFLMSFYLRGISFIDLAHLRKSDLKDGFLHYTRSKTGQRLTIRWEKEMQKLLEKYQHQTASSPYLFPFLVDDGNKRQDKTIDRKQDEVRRYHNAEARISYHLKKLGTKIGIKGKLTLYVARHSWATAARDNHISISVISEALGHHSEITTQIYLRSIKSSEVDDANAKILAAL
;
A
#
# COMPACT_ATOMS: atom_id res chain seq x y z
N MET A 1 -28.32 -47.70 -4.69
CA MET A 1 -27.32 -46.66 -5.02
C MET A 1 -26.98 -45.85 -3.80
N ALA A 2 -25.83 -46.09 -3.21
CA ALA A 2 -25.40 -45.39 -2.01
C ALA A 2 -25.02 -43.93 -2.36
N ARG A 3 -25.77 -42.95 -1.83
CA ARG A 3 -25.40 -41.51 -1.85
C ARG A 3 -24.04 -41.38 -1.17
N LYS A 4 -22.98 -41.14 -1.95
CA LYS A 4 -21.69 -40.67 -1.40
C LYS A 4 -22.00 -39.46 -0.52
N LYS A 5 -21.81 -39.58 0.82
CA LYS A 5 -21.79 -38.44 1.73
C LYS A 5 -20.75 -37.45 1.20
N LYS A 6 -21.20 -36.33 0.62
CA LYS A 6 -20.36 -35.20 0.31
C LYS A 6 -19.78 -34.75 1.68
N THR A 7 -18.56 -35.10 1.96
CA THR A 7 -17.82 -34.52 3.08
C THR A 7 -17.86 -33.01 2.87
N SER A 8 -18.56 -32.29 3.76
CA SER A 8 -18.66 -30.84 3.66
C SER A 8 -17.24 -30.29 3.79
N GLU A 9 -16.72 -29.67 2.74
CA GLU A 9 -15.39 -29.08 2.80
C GLU A 9 -15.37 -28.00 3.89
N SER A 10 -14.31 -28.00 4.68
CA SER A 10 -14.15 -27.04 5.78
C SER A 10 -13.56 -25.73 5.28
N LEU A 11 -13.87 -24.65 5.97
CA LEU A 11 -13.35 -23.33 5.66
C LEU A 11 -11.82 -23.26 5.70
N PHE A 12 -11.19 -23.85 6.74
CA PHE A 12 -9.74 -23.77 6.90
C PHE A 12 -9.02 -24.55 5.80
N GLN A 13 -9.52 -25.71 5.43
CA GLN A 13 -8.98 -26.50 4.34
C GLN A 13 -9.10 -25.74 3.02
N PHE A 14 -10.28 -25.19 2.73
CA PHE A 14 -10.51 -24.43 1.50
C PHE A 14 -9.64 -23.16 1.43
N MET A 15 -9.51 -22.41 2.54
CA MET A 15 -8.62 -21.25 2.60
C MET A 15 -7.15 -21.64 2.39
N ASN A 16 -6.69 -22.76 2.94
CA ASN A 16 -5.33 -23.25 2.73
C ASN A 16 -5.06 -23.60 1.24
N LEU A 17 -6.03 -24.20 0.55
CA LEU A 17 -5.95 -24.45 -0.89
C LEU A 17 -5.83 -23.13 -1.69
N LEU A 18 -6.62 -22.12 -1.35
CA LEU A 18 -6.53 -20.81 -1.98
C LEU A 18 -5.17 -20.12 -1.69
N ILE A 19 -4.65 -20.23 -0.48
CA ILE A 19 -3.33 -19.72 -0.08
C ILE A 19 -2.22 -20.39 -0.91
N ALA A 20 -2.27 -21.72 -1.08
CA ALA A 20 -1.33 -22.46 -1.89
C ALA A 20 -1.37 -22.04 -3.37
N LEU A 21 -2.57 -21.86 -3.91
CA LEU A 21 -2.78 -21.38 -5.28
C LEU A 21 -2.23 -19.96 -5.49
N LEU A 22 -2.51 -19.04 -4.56
CA LEU A 22 -1.99 -17.67 -4.61
C LEU A 22 -0.46 -17.64 -4.56
N LYS A 23 0.16 -18.51 -3.74
CA LYS A 23 1.62 -18.68 -3.68
C LYS A 23 2.17 -19.16 -5.01
N LYS A 24 1.55 -20.20 -5.61
CA LYS A 24 1.95 -20.76 -6.91
C LYS A 24 1.86 -19.69 -8.02
N ASN A 25 0.84 -18.85 -7.99
CA ASN A 25 0.63 -17.77 -8.97
C ASN A 25 1.48 -16.51 -8.70
N GLY A 26 2.42 -16.53 -7.74
CA GLY A 26 3.26 -15.38 -7.42
C GLY A 26 2.54 -14.21 -6.72
N GLN A 27 1.28 -14.39 -6.31
CA GLN A 27 0.46 -13.36 -5.67
C GLN A 27 0.76 -13.27 -4.16
N HIS A 28 2.04 -13.08 -3.81
CA HIS A 28 2.53 -13.17 -2.42
C HIS A 28 1.80 -12.24 -1.45
N ARG A 29 1.51 -10.99 -1.84
CA ARG A 29 0.82 -10.04 -0.96
C ARG A 29 -0.61 -10.47 -0.67
N THR A 30 -1.34 -10.91 -1.68
CA THR A 30 -2.71 -11.45 -1.53
C THR A 30 -2.69 -12.72 -0.68
N MET A 31 -1.71 -13.60 -0.90
CA MET A 31 -1.51 -14.80 -0.08
C MET A 31 -1.34 -14.46 1.41
N LEU A 32 -0.52 -13.46 1.75
CA LEU A 32 -0.34 -12.99 3.13
C LEU A 32 -1.65 -12.46 3.74
N HIS A 33 -2.47 -11.77 2.95
CA HIS A 33 -3.79 -11.31 3.38
C HIS A 33 -4.72 -12.47 3.75
N TYR A 34 -4.77 -13.52 2.92
CA TYR A 34 -5.55 -14.72 3.22
C TYR A 34 -5.03 -15.44 4.46
N LYS A 35 -3.69 -15.56 4.61
CA LYS A 35 -3.08 -16.14 5.83
C LYS A 35 -3.46 -15.37 7.09
N ALA A 36 -3.39 -14.04 7.06
CA ALA A 36 -3.75 -13.18 8.19
C ALA A 36 -5.23 -13.34 8.56
N THR A 37 -6.11 -13.39 7.56
CA THR A 37 -7.56 -13.60 7.78
C THR A 37 -7.83 -14.98 8.38
N LEU A 38 -7.22 -16.03 7.84
CA LEU A 38 -7.36 -17.39 8.37
C LEU A 38 -6.88 -17.47 9.84
N ALA A 39 -5.72 -16.88 10.13
CA ALA A 39 -5.18 -16.84 11.49
C ALA A 39 -6.11 -16.08 12.46
N SER A 40 -6.72 -14.98 12.01
CA SER A 40 -7.69 -14.22 12.81
C SER A 40 -8.95 -15.03 13.06
N PHE A 41 -9.53 -15.64 12.03
CA PHE A 41 -10.74 -16.45 12.17
C PHE A 41 -10.51 -17.72 13.00
N ARG A 42 -9.30 -18.34 12.86
CA ARG A 42 -8.90 -19.48 13.71
C ARG A 42 -8.83 -19.12 15.19
N ARG A 43 -8.33 -17.92 15.53
CA ARG A 43 -8.34 -17.45 16.94
C ARG A 43 -9.75 -17.25 17.46
N TYR A 44 -10.63 -16.64 16.65
CA TYR A 44 -12.05 -16.50 16.99
C TYR A 44 -12.72 -17.84 17.29
N ARG A 45 -12.35 -18.91 16.57
CA ARG A 45 -12.92 -20.25 16.71
C ARG A 45 -12.17 -21.15 17.71
N ASP A 46 -11.20 -20.62 18.46
CA ASP A 46 -10.33 -21.40 19.35
C ASP A 46 -9.69 -22.62 18.65
N GLY A 47 -9.30 -22.43 17.41
CA GLY A 47 -8.68 -23.46 16.57
C GLY A 47 -9.67 -24.42 15.90
N LYS A 48 -10.95 -24.39 16.24
CA LYS A 48 -11.97 -25.29 15.69
C LYS A 48 -12.38 -24.87 14.29
N ASP A 49 -12.27 -25.78 13.34
CA ASP A 49 -12.70 -25.55 11.96
C ASP A 49 -14.24 -25.52 11.86
N ILE A 50 -14.76 -25.07 10.73
CA ILE A 50 -16.19 -24.95 10.47
C ILE A 50 -16.49 -25.41 9.04
N ALA A 51 -17.61 -26.11 8.84
CA ALA A 51 -18.05 -26.47 7.51
C ALA A 51 -18.46 -25.21 6.72
N LEU A 52 -18.19 -25.18 5.40
CA LEU A 52 -18.59 -24.06 4.54
C LEU A 52 -20.10 -23.81 4.56
N SER A 53 -20.91 -24.86 4.76
CA SER A 53 -22.37 -24.79 4.88
C SER A 53 -22.88 -24.21 6.20
N GLU A 54 -22.02 -24.15 7.22
CA GLU A 54 -22.34 -23.59 8.54
C GLU A 54 -21.97 -22.10 8.67
N ILE A 55 -21.41 -21.50 7.60
CA ILE A 55 -21.07 -20.08 7.58
C ILE A 55 -22.33 -19.26 7.28
N ASP A 56 -23.13 -19.04 8.28
CA ASP A 56 -24.35 -18.24 8.24
C ASP A 56 -24.14 -16.78 8.69
N ALA A 57 -25.21 -16.00 8.72
CA ALA A 57 -25.16 -14.59 9.11
C ALA A 57 -24.83 -14.42 10.60
N GLU A 58 -25.20 -15.38 11.46
CA GLU A 58 -24.93 -15.33 12.89
C GLU A 58 -23.45 -15.53 13.20
N VAL A 59 -22.81 -16.53 12.59
CA VAL A 59 -21.36 -16.77 12.67
C VAL A 59 -20.58 -15.53 12.21
N ILE A 60 -21.00 -14.87 11.12
CA ILE A 60 -20.29 -13.70 10.59
C ILE A 60 -20.49 -12.47 11.49
N ARG A 61 -21.68 -12.22 12.02
CA ARG A 61 -21.92 -11.14 12.99
C ARG A 61 -21.13 -11.37 14.30
N SER A 62 -21.12 -12.59 14.79
CA SER A 62 -20.36 -12.96 15.99
C SER A 62 -18.84 -12.76 15.78
N TYR A 63 -18.32 -13.08 14.59
CA TYR A 63 -16.93 -12.81 14.25
C TYR A 63 -16.65 -11.31 14.17
N GLU A 64 -17.53 -10.49 13.58
CA GLU A 64 -17.39 -9.03 13.57
C GLU A 64 -17.36 -8.47 15.00
N ALA A 65 -18.25 -8.92 15.87
CA ALA A 65 -18.28 -8.54 17.30
C ALA A 65 -16.97 -8.92 18.01
N TYR A 66 -16.46 -10.14 17.78
CA TYR A 66 -15.13 -10.55 18.27
C TYR A 66 -14.01 -9.63 17.80
N LEU A 67 -14.01 -9.25 16.52
CA LEU A 67 -13.00 -8.36 15.96
C LEU A 67 -12.99 -6.99 16.65
N HIS A 68 -14.16 -6.43 16.96
CA HIS A 68 -14.29 -5.13 17.61
C HIS A 68 -14.06 -5.19 19.12
N HIS A 69 -14.63 -6.12 19.83
CA HIS A 69 -14.67 -6.13 21.29
C HIS A 69 -13.50 -6.92 21.92
N THR A 70 -13.15 -8.07 21.35
CA THR A 70 -12.09 -8.95 21.88
C THR A 70 -10.74 -8.66 21.23
N ALA A 71 -10.67 -8.71 19.92
CA ALA A 71 -9.43 -8.46 19.18
C ALA A 71 -9.10 -6.96 19.08
N LYS A 72 -10.03 -6.07 19.37
CA LYS A 72 -9.90 -4.59 19.40
C LYS A 72 -9.24 -4.02 18.16
N VAL A 73 -9.58 -4.57 16.98
CA VAL A 73 -9.05 -4.06 15.71
C VAL A 73 -9.87 -2.87 15.24
N CYS A 74 -9.22 -1.96 14.48
CA CYS A 74 -9.94 -0.83 13.88
C CYS A 74 -10.91 -1.29 12.78
N SER A 75 -11.94 -0.48 12.49
CA SER A 75 -13.02 -0.80 11.54
C SER A 75 -12.50 -1.19 10.14
N ASN A 76 -11.42 -0.57 9.66
CA ASN A 76 -10.82 -0.95 8.37
C ASN A 76 -10.15 -2.32 8.40
N THR A 77 -9.60 -2.74 9.55
CA THR A 77 -9.01 -4.09 9.71
C THR A 77 -10.11 -5.13 9.82
N SER A 78 -11.19 -4.85 10.57
CA SER A 78 -12.38 -5.71 10.62
C SER A 78 -12.97 -5.92 9.24
N SER A 79 -13.29 -4.84 8.55
CA SER A 79 -13.80 -4.87 7.18
C SER A 79 -12.86 -5.58 6.20
N PHE A 80 -11.54 -5.45 6.36
CA PHE A 80 -10.56 -6.16 5.55
C PHE A 80 -10.66 -7.69 5.74
N TYR A 81 -10.74 -8.17 6.98
CA TYR A 81 -10.90 -9.61 7.25
C TYR A 81 -12.24 -10.13 6.70
N LEU A 82 -13.32 -9.40 6.94
CA LEU A 82 -14.65 -9.75 6.44
C LEU A 82 -14.71 -9.79 4.90
N ARG A 83 -14.04 -8.87 4.21
CA ARG A 83 -13.95 -8.91 2.73
C ARG A 83 -13.24 -10.15 2.20
N ILE A 84 -12.11 -10.53 2.82
CA ILE A 84 -11.37 -11.73 2.40
C ILE A 84 -12.19 -12.98 2.68
N LEU A 85 -12.85 -13.03 3.83
CA LEU A 85 -13.71 -14.16 4.20
C LEU A 85 -14.91 -14.26 3.24
N ARG A 86 -15.58 -13.14 2.92
CA ARG A 86 -16.64 -13.07 1.91
C ARG A 86 -16.18 -13.54 0.53
N ALA A 87 -14.98 -13.09 0.10
CA ALA A 87 -14.42 -13.52 -1.17
C ALA A 87 -14.12 -15.03 -1.18
N THR A 88 -13.67 -15.58 -0.06
CA THR A 88 -13.47 -17.03 0.12
C THR A 88 -14.79 -17.78 0.02
N TYR A 89 -15.81 -17.34 0.78
CA TYR A 89 -17.15 -17.94 0.77
C TYR A 89 -17.78 -17.92 -0.63
N ASN A 90 -17.75 -16.77 -1.32
CA ASN A 90 -18.29 -16.65 -2.68
C ASN A 90 -17.56 -17.56 -3.68
N LYS A 91 -16.25 -17.78 -3.52
CA LYS A 91 -15.51 -18.76 -4.33
C LYS A 91 -15.96 -20.19 -4.03
N ALA A 92 -16.29 -20.52 -2.80
CA ALA A 92 -16.84 -21.82 -2.43
C ALA A 92 -18.23 -22.02 -3.04
N VAL A 93 -19.09 -21.01 -2.98
CA VAL A 93 -20.42 -21.01 -3.63
C VAL A 93 -20.29 -21.22 -5.14
N ALA A 94 -19.42 -20.44 -5.80
CA ALA A 94 -19.18 -20.56 -7.25
C ALA A 94 -18.66 -21.95 -7.67
N LYS A 95 -18.01 -22.68 -6.76
CA LYS A 95 -17.55 -24.05 -6.97
C LYS A 95 -18.60 -25.12 -6.58
N GLY A 96 -19.77 -24.71 -6.15
CA GLY A 96 -20.84 -25.63 -5.69
C GLY A 96 -20.51 -26.38 -4.39
N LEU A 97 -19.56 -25.89 -3.56
CA LEU A 97 -19.16 -26.51 -2.31
C LEU A 97 -20.14 -26.20 -1.16
N THR A 98 -20.87 -25.09 -1.27
CA THR A 98 -21.92 -24.67 -0.35
C THR A 98 -22.98 -23.86 -1.10
N PRO A 99 -24.26 -23.86 -0.66
CA PRO A 99 -25.27 -22.96 -1.21
C PRO A 99 -25.02 -21.51 -0.77
N GLN A 100 -25.55 -20.54 -1.51
CA GLN A 100 -25.50 -19.13 -1.15
C GLN A 100 -26.50 -18.83 -0.03
N GLN A 101 -26.01 -18.33 1.11
CA GLN A 101 -26.82 -17.98 2.30
C GLN A 101 -26.82 -16.48 2.59
N HIS A 102 -26.15 -15.65 1.77
CA HIS A 102 -26.01 -14.20 1.96
C HIS A 102 -25.46 -13.80 3.35
N SER A 103 -24.60 -14.62 3.92
CA SER A 103 -24.08 -14.52 5.30
C SER A 103 -23.39 -13.19 5.65
N PHE A 104 -22.96 -12.44 4.65
CA PHE A 104 -22.25 -11.15 4.81
C PHE A 104 -23.14 -9.92 4.58
N LYS A 105 -24.47 -10.08 4.52
CA LYS A 105 -25.42 -9.00 4.24
C LYS A 105 -25.37 -7.90 5.31
N ASP A 106 -25.30 -8.30 6.57
CA ASP A 106 -25.52 -7.42 7.73
C ASP A 106 -24.20 -6.91 8.36
N VAL A 107 -23.04 -7.18 7.74
CA VAL A 107 -21.73 -6.77 8.27
C VAL A 107 -21.05 -5.75 7.35
N TYR A 108 -20.26 -4.87 7.97
CA TYR A 108 -19.59 -3.82 7.24
C TYR A 108 -18.35 -4.33 6.50
N THR A 109 -18.41 -4.32 5.18
CA THR A 109 -17.29 -4.72 4.31
C THR A 109 -16.76 -3.56 3.45
N GLY A 110 -17.09 -2.33 3.79
CA GLY A 110 -16.64 -1.11 3.11
C GLY A 110 -15.27 -0.61 3.57
N ASN A 111 -14.93 0.60 3.18
CA ASN A 111 -13.75 1.32 3.66
C ASN A 111 -14.19 2.49 4.54
N ALA A 112 -13.92 2.40 5.84
CA ALA A 112 -14.17 3.51 6.75
C ALA A 112 -13.22 4.67 6.43
N ARG A 113 -13.74 5.90 6.57
CA ARG A 113 -12.95 7.11 6.37
C ARG A 113 -11.81 7.15 7.39
N THR A 114 -10.60 7.42 6.92
CA THR A 114 -9.43 7.65 7.77
C THR A 114 -9.02 9.11 7.67
N SER A 115 -8.43 9.64 8.74
CA SER A 115 -7.85 10.98 8.73
C SER A 115 -6.78 11.09 7.63
N LYS A 116 -6.74 12.23 6.96
CA LYS A 116 -5.73 12.50 5.94
C LYS A 116 -4.34 12.57 6.54
N ARG A 117 -3.37 12.07 5.81
CA ARG A 117 -1.97 11.98 6.22
C ARG A 117 -1.05 12.91 5.43
N ALA A 118 -1.61 13.82 4.64
CA ALA A 118 -0.81 14.83 3.96
C ALA A 118 -0.17 15.77 4.99
N ILE A 119 1.08 16.15 4.74
CA ILE A 119 1.77 17.21 5.46
C ILE A 119 1.83 18.46 4.58
N PRO A 120 1.86 19.67 5.19
CA PRO A 120 2.02 20.91 4.44
C PRO A 120 3.29 20.96 3.60
N THR A 121 3.30 21.75 2.54
CA THR A 121 4.47 21.95 1.66
C THR A 121 5.67 22.50 2.44
N GLU A 122 5.44 23.32 3.46
CA GLU A 122 6.44 23.84 4.38
C GLU A 122 7.16 22.69 5.12
N SER A 123 6.43 21.67 5.56
CA SER A 123 7.01 20.49 6.18
C SER A 123 7.84 19.65 5.21
N VAL A 124 7.42 19.56 3.95
CA VAL A 124 8.24 18.93 2.88
C VAL A 124 9.51 19.73 2.65
N SER A 125 9.42 21.07 2.63
CA SER A 125 10.56 21.96 2.52
C SER A 125 11.50 21.85 3.72
N GLN A 126 10.97 21.68 4.93
CA GLN A 126 11.76 21.43 6.14
C GLN A 126 12.52 20.09 6.00
N ILE A 127 11.88 19.02 5.56
CA ILE A 127 12.55 17.74 5.28
C ILE A 127 13.68 17.91 4.27
N LYS A 128 13.46 18.70 3.20
CA LYS A 128 14.47 18.98 2.17
C LYS A 128 15.69 19.72 2.71
N ARG A 129 15.51 20.63 3.68
CA ARG A 129 16.60 21.46 4.25
C ARG A 129 17.45 20.74 5.26
N LEU A 130 17.08 19.58 5.76
CA LEU A 130 17.91 18.82 6.69
C LEU A 130 19.26 18.49 6.04
N GLU A 131 20.34 18.89 6.67
CA GLU A 131 21.70 18.62 6.21
C GLU A 131 22.16 17.24 6.65
N SER A 132 22.74 16.50 5.70
CA SER A 132 23.13 15.11 5.94
C SER A 132 24.19 14.93 7.00
N VAL A 133 25.17 15.85 7.06
CA VAL A 133 26.33 15.71 7.95
C VAL A 133 25.99 16.10 9.40
N LYS A 134 25.12 17.11 9.60
CA LYS A 134 24.79 17.66 10.92
C LYS A 134 23.58 17.00 11.55
N ASP A 135 22.58 16.69 10.73
CA ASP A 135 21.25 16.34 11.20
C ASP A 135 20.93 14.86 11.07
N LEU A 136 21.56 14.14 10.14
CA LEU A 136 21.11 12.81 9.72
C LEU A 136 22.25 11.79 9.73
N THR A 137 21.94 10.61 10.21
CA THR A 137 22.75 9.43 9.93
C THR A 137 22.59 8.99 8.45
N PRO A 138 23.52 8.24 7.85
CA PRO A 138 23.40 7.77 6.46
C PRO A 138 22.09 7.01 6.17
N LYS A 139 21.54 6.31 7.16
CA LYS A 139 20.26 5.59 7.04
C LYS A 139 19.05 6.52 7.07
N GLU A 140 19.12 7.57 7.87
CA GLU A 140 18.10 8.62 7.92
C GLU A 140 18.15 9.49 6.66
N GLU A 141 19.35 9.78 6.14
CA GLU A 141 19.52 10.45 4.86
C GLU A 141 18.90 9.67 3.72
N MET A 142 19.19 8.37 3.58
CA MET A 142 18.56 7.52 2.59
C MET A 142 17.03 7.54 2.71
N ALA A 143 16.49 7.52 3.92
CA ALA A 143 15.04 7.56 4.14
C ALA A 143 14.46 8.93 3.74
N ARG A 144 15.12 10.05 4.11
CA ARG A 144 14.76 11.40 3.66
C ARG A 144 14.73 11.49 2.13
N ASP A 145 15.82 11.08 1.48
CA ASP A 145 15.98 11.17 0.05
C ASP A 145 14.97 10.27 -0.69
N THR A 146 14.66 9.10 -0.12
CA THR A 146 13.58 8.23 -0.62
C THR A 146 12.22 8.92 -0.53
N PHE A 147 11.93 9.63 0.56
CA PHE A 147 10.69 10.40 0.72
C PHE A 147 10.60 11.53 -0.30
N LEU A 148 11.67 12.30 -0.45
CA LEU A 148 11.74 13.42 -1.41
C LEU A 148 11.61 12.91 -2.85
N MET A 149 12.31 11.83 -3.20
CA MET A 149 12.20 11.23 -4.52
C MET A 149 10.77 10.72 -4.78
N SER A 150 10.15 10.08 -3.80
CA SER A 150 8.74 9.69 -3.93
C SER A 150 7.83 10.90 -4.16
N PHE A 151 8.05 12.01 -3.45
CA PHE A 151 7.29 13.25 -3.64
C PHE A 151 7.51 13.84 -5.03
N TYR A 152 8.76 13.97 -5.49
CA TYR A 152 9.11 14.51 -6.82
C TYR A 152 8.55 13.65 -7.95
N LEU A 153 8.51 12.33 -7.78
CA LEU A 153 7.91 11.38 -8.72
C LEU A 153 6.39 11.21 -8.50
N ARG A 154 5.71 12.30 -8.08
CA ARG A 154 4.23 12.36 -7.95
C ARG A 154 3.67 11.31 -7.00
N GLY A 155 4.43 10.94 -5.97
CA GLY A 155 4.02 9.94 -4.98
C GLY A 155 4.14 8.50 -5.48
N ILE A 156 5.21 8.18 -6.19
CA ILE A 156 5.53 6.81 -6.60
C ILE A 156 5.55 5.87 -5.38
N SER A 157 5.04 4.65 -5.53
CA SER A 157 5.07 3.66 -4.45
C SER A 157 6.47 3.10 -4.25
N PHE A 158 6.79 2.63 -3.04
CA PHE A 158 8.14 2.08 -2.78
C PHE A 158 8.45 0.87 -3.66
N ILE A 159 7.46 0.03 -3.95
CA ILE A 159 7.66 -1.12 -4.85
C ILE A 159 8.08 -0.66 -6.25
N ASP A 160 7.44 0.37 -6.78
CA ASP A 160 7.78 0.90 -8.10
C ASP A 160 9.15 1.58 -8.06
N LEU A 161 9.40 2.45 -7.05
CA LEU A 161 10.67 3.16 -6.87
C LEU A 161 11.87 2.21 -6.73
N ALA A 162 11.72 1.14 -5.95
CA ALA A 162 12.80 0.19 -5.71
C ALA A 162 13.18 -0.62 -6.96
N HIS A 163 12.25 -0.79 -7.90
CA HIS A 163 12.46 -1.56 -9.12
C HIS A 163 12.75 -0.69 -10.35
N LEU A 164 12.85 0.66 -10.20
CA LEU A 164 13.27 1.54 -11.31
C LEU A 164 14.66 1.17 -11.80
N ARG A 165 14.77 1.02 -13.10
CA ARG A 165 16.03 0.66 -13.79
C ARG A 165 16.65 1.87 -14.46
N LYS A 166 17.95 1.84 -14.66
CA LYS A 166 18.67 2.85 -15.47
C LYS A 166 18.12 2.97 -16.89
N SER A 167 17.64 1.86 -17.47
CA SER A 167 16.99 1.83 -18.78
C SER A 167 15.62 2.51 -18.83
N ASP A 168 15.00 2.77 -17.69
CA ASP A 168 13.70 3.45 -17.62
C ASP A 168 13.84 4.98 -17.76
N LEU A 169 15.06 5.50 -17.58
CA LEU A 169 15.39 6.91 -17.74
C LEU A 169 15.98 7.14 -19.12
N LYS A 170 15.21 7.78 -20.01
CA LYS A 170 15.59 8.07 -21.40
C LYS A 170 15.12 9.46 -21.81
N ASP A 171 15.94 10.16 -22.58
CA ASP A 171 15.61 11.45 -23.22
C ASP A 171 15.04 12.50 -22.25
N GLY A 172 15.53 12.49 -21.01
CA GLY A 172 15.06 13.41 -19.97
C GLY A 172 13.71 13.02 -19.34
N PHE A 173 13.23 11.79 -19.58
CA PHE A 173 11.99 11.29 -19.02
C PHE A 173 12.20 9.94 -18.35
N LEU A 174 11.49 9.73 -17.23
CA LEU A 174 11.34 8.44 -16.57
C LEU A 174 10.07 7.76 -17.10
N HIS A 175 10.22 6.55 -17.64
CA HIS A 175 9.11 5.71 -18.12
C HIS A 175 9.00 4.47 -17.26
N TYR A 176 7.88 4.28 -16.59
CA TYR A 176 7.68 3.06 -15.81
C TYR A 176 6.22 2.59 -15.82
N THR A 177 6.02 1.32 -15.55
CA THR A 177 4.68 0.73 -15.40
C THR A 177 4.37 0.55 -13.93
N ARG A 178 3.28 1.14 -13.47
CA ARG A 178 2.85 1.05 -12.09
C ARG A 178 2.43 -0.37 -11.73
N SER A 179 3.13 -1.02 -10.80
CA SER A 179 2.91 -2.42 -10.43
C SER A 179 1.49 -2.73 -9.94
N LYS A 180 0.82 -1.76 -9.30
CA LYS A 180 -0.54 -1.96 -8.75
C LYS A 180 -1.62 -1.95 -9.81
N THR A 181 -1.48 -1.14 -10.86
CA THR A 181 -2.55 -0.84 -11.82
C THR A 181 -2.20 -1.21 -13.25
N GLY A 182 -0.92 -1.48 -13.55
CA GLY A 182 -0.46 -1.73 -14.91
C GLY A 182 -0.41 -0.48 -15.80
N GLN A 183 -0.69 0.70 -15.25
CA GLN A 183 -0.68 1.94 -16.02
C GLN A 183 0.76 2.38 -16.29
N ARG A 184 1.03 2.74 -17.53
CA ARG A 184 2.30 3.34 -17.95
C ARG A 184 2.30 4.82 -17.59
N LEU A 185 3.37 5.27 -16.95
CA LEU A 185 3.56 6.65 -16.53
C LEU A 185 4.87 7.19 -17.14
N THR A 186 4.81 8.43 -17.62
CA THR A 186 5.95 9.18 -18.09
C THR A 186 6.11 10.43 -17.24
N ILE A 187 7.28 10.60 -16.64
CA ILE A 187 7.58 11.70 -15.74
C ILE A 187 8.83 12.40 -16.25
N ARG A 188 8.74 13.72 -16.47
CA ARG A 188 9.89 14.53 -16.79
C ARG A 188 10.91 14.45 -15.64
N TRP A 189 12.18 14.22 -16.00
CA TRP A 189 13.25 14.12 -15.03
C TRP A 189 13.81 15.52 -14.73
N GLU A 190 13.66 15.94 -13.46
CA GLU A 190 14.02 17.29 -13.04
C GLU A 190 15.39 17.30 -12.32
N LYS A 191 15.99 18.49 -12.24
CA LYS A 191 17.32 18.69 -11.62
C LYS A 191 17.38 18.19 -10.16
N GLU A 192 16.32 18.37 -9.41
CA GLU A 192 16.23 17.91 -8.02
C GLU A 192 16.28 16.39 -7.90
N MET A 193 15.65 15.67 -8.85
CA MET A 193 15.70 14.21 -8.91
C MET A 193 17.11 13.73 -9.26
N GLN A 194 17.76 14.42 -10.21
CA GLN A 194 19.12 14.12 -10.62
C GLN A 194 20.12 14.28 -9.47
N LYS A 195 20.05 15.37 -8.71
CA LYS A 195 20.89 15.62 -7.53
C LYS A 195 20.75 14.50 -6.47
N LEU A 196 19.55 13.99 -6.26
CA LEU A 196 19.33 12.89 -5.33
C LEU A 196 19.90 11.57 -5.89
N LEU A 197 19.75 11.33 -7.19
CA LEU A 197 20.26 10.12 -7.83
C LEU A 197 21.79 10.05 -7.78
N GLU A 198 22.47 11.16 -8.04
CA GLU A 198 23.94 11.26 -8.05
C GLU A 198 24.59 10.82 -6.73
N LYS A 199 23.93 11.05 -5.58
CA LYS A 199 24.41 10.59 -4.27
C LYS A 199 24.60 9.08 -4.18
N TYR A 200 23.82 8.32 -4.96
CA TYR A 200 23.77 6.86 -4.89
C TYR A 200 24.44 6.16 -6.08
N GLN A 201 25.02 6.91 -7.02
CA GLN A 201 25.64 6.36 -8.24
C GLN A 201 26.70 5.30 -7.96
N HIS A 202 27.57 5.55 -6.98
CA HIS A 202 28.62 4.58 -6.62
C HIS A 202 28.04 3.27 -6.09
N GLN A 203 26.94 3.33 -5.32
CA GLN A 203 26.30 2.16 -4.77
C GLN A 203 25.54 1.33 -5.83
N THR A 204 25.22 1.95 -6.97
CA THR A 204 24.48 1.31 -8.06
C THR A 204 25.34 1.09 -9.31
N ALA A 205 26.65 1.33 -9.26
CA ALA A 205 27.53 1.30 -10.46
C ALA A 205 27.40 0.00 -11.25
N SER A 206 27.45 -1.14 -10.58
CA SER A 206 27.33 -2.49 -11.18
C SER A 206 25.89 -3.02 -11.23
N SER A 207 24.90 -2.21 -10.86
CA SER A 207 23.50 -2.62 -10.76
C SER A 207 22.66 -2.05 -11.92
N PRO A 208 21.64 -2.77 -12.40
CA PRO A 208 20.68 -2.23 -13.37
C PRO A 208 19.71 -1.24 -12.76
N TYR A 209 19.60 -1.15 -11.41
CA TYR A 209 18.65 -0.30 -10.72
C TYR A 209 19.15 1.13 -10.56
N LEU A 210 18.22 2.09 -10.51
CA LEU A 210 18.52 3.50 -10.23
C LEU A 210 18.93 3.73 -8.77
N PHE A 211 18.35 2.98 -7.82
CA PHE A 211 18.58 3.13 -6.39
C PHE A 211 19.10 1.84 -5.75
N PRO A 212 19.85 1.93 -4.64
CA PRO A 212 20.54 0.77 -4.06
C PRO A 212 19.66 -0.11 -3.15
N PHE A 213 18.33 -0.07 -3.31
CA PHE A 213 17.42 -0.84 -2.44
C PHE A 213 17.53 -2.35 -2.64
N LEU A 214 17.83 -2.78 -3.87
CA LEU A 214 17.88 -4.18 -4.28
C LEU A 214 19.32 -4.67 -4.58
N VAL A 215 20.31 -3.78 -4.43
CA VAL A 215 21.70 -4.10 -4.66
C VAL A 215 22.20 -5.07 -3.57
N ASP A 216 23.03 -6.01 -3.98
CA ASP A 216 23.71 -6.93 -3.05
C ASP A 216 24.87 -6.19 -2.37
N ASP A 217 24.86 -6.12 -1.05
CA ASP A 217 25.94 -5.51 -0.27
C ASP A 217 27.14 -6.43 -0.05
N GLY A 218 27.16 -7.61 -0.71
CA GLY A 218 28.28 -8.56 -0.69
C GLY A 218 28.62 -9.16 0.69
N ASN A 219 28.00 -8.66 1.75
CA ASN A 219 28.38 -8.93 3.13
C ASN A 219 27.59 -10.08 3.80
N LYS A 220 26.69 -10.72 3.10
CA LYS A 220 25.97 -11.88 3.63
C LYS A 220 26.29 -13.10 2.78
N ARG A 221 26.75 -14.18 3.44
CA ARG A 221 26.91 -15.50 2.83
C ARG A 221 25.77 -15.73 1.86
N GLN A 222 26.11 -15.78 0.56
CA GLN A 222 25.18 -16.23 -0.46
C GLN A 222 24.79 -17.65 -0.07
N ASP A 223 23.63 -17.79 0.53
CA ASP A 223 23.03 -19.09 0.69
C ASP A 223 22.69 -19.57 -0.72
N LYS A 224 23.55 -20.40 -1.30
CA LYS A 224 23.43 -20.92 -2.66
C LYS A 224 22.11 -21.67 -2.92
N THR A 225 21.33 -21.89 -1.86
CA THR A 225 20.04 -22.60 -1.90
C THR A 225 18.85 -21.65 -2.15
N ILE A 226 19.03 -20.32 -2.03
CA ILE A 226 17.93 -19.35 -2.21
C ILE A 226 17.82 -18.95 -3.68
N ASP A 227 16.66 -19.16 -4.28
CA ASP A 227 16.32 -18.64 -5.61
C ASP A 227 16.48 -17.11 -5.69
N ARG A 228 17.08 -16.62 -6.79
CA ARG A 228 17.32 -15.18 -7.04
C ARG A 228 16.08 -14.32 -6.83
N LYS A 229 14.89 -14.82 -7.20
CA LYS A 229 13.63 -14.12 -6.98
C LYS A 229 13.26 -13.99 -5.51
N GLN A 230 13.51 -15.02 -4.72
CA GLN A 230 13.24 -14.99 -3.28
C GLN A 230 14.21 -14.04 -2.58
N ASP A 231 15.45 -13.96 -3.03
CA ASP A 231 16.44 -13.06 -2.49
C ASP A 231 16.09 -11.59 -2.79
N GLU A 232 15.67 -11.28 -4.02
CA GLU A 232 15.18 -9.93 -4.38
C GLU A 232 13.96 -9.50 -3.54
N VAL A 233 12.99 -10.39 -3.35
CA VAL A 233 11.83 -10.15 -2.48
C VAL A 233 12.28 -9.90 -1.03
N ARG A 234 13.24 -10.63 -0.52
CA ARG A 234 13.79 -10.43 0.83
C ARG A 234 14.47 -9.06 0.95
N ARG A 235 15.31 -8.68 -0.03
CA ARG A 235 15.99 -7.37 -0.06
C ARG A 235 14.98 -6.23 -0.10
N TYR A 236 13.95 -6.37 -0.94
CA TYR A 236 12.86 -5.42 -1.01
C TYR A 236 12.19 -5.21 0.36
N HIS A 237 11.78 -6.26 1.04
CA HIS A 237 11.12 -6.15 2.34
C HIS A 237 12.04 -5.58 3.42
N ASN A 238 13.31 -5.92 3.41
CA ASN A 238 14.30 -5.37 4.33
C ASN A 238 14.50 -3.86 4.08
N ALA A 239 14.59 -3.44 2.83
CA ALA A 239 14.70 -2.04 2.45
C ALA A 239 13.43 -1.26 2.84
N GLU A 240 12.24 -1.79 2.53
CA GLU A 240 10.95 -1.19 2.89
C GLU A 240 10.83 -0.99 4.41
N ALA A 241 11.17 -2.01 5.20
CA ALA A 241 11.13 -1.92 6.66
C ALA A 241 12.12 -0.88 7.20
N ARG A 242 13.35 -0.87 6.68
CA ARG A 242 14.40 0.09 7.05
C ARG A 242 13.99 1.53 6.75
N ILE A 243 13.54 1.80 5.52
CA ILE A 243 13.07 3.13 5.13
C ILE A 243 11.87 3.57 5.98
N SER A 244 10.88 2.68 6.17
CA SER A 244 9.72 2.98 7.02
C SER A 244 10.09 3.29 8.47
N TYR A 245 11.07 2.59 9.04
CA TYR A 245 11.56 2.83 10.39
C TYR A 245 12.21 4.21 10.51
N HIS A 246 13.15 4.53 9.61
CA HIS A 246 13.88 5.80 9.66
C HIS A 246 13.00 6.99 9.30
N LEU A 247 12.02 6.85 8.41
CA LEU A 247 11.03 7.91 8.15
C LEU A 247 10.20 8.24 9.39
N LYS A 248 9.75 7.24 10.14
CA LYS A 248 9.01 7.49 11.39
C LYS A 248 9.86 8.25 12.39
N LYS A 249 11.10 7.83 12.56
CA LYS A 249 12.07 8.49 13.46
C LYS A 249 12.33 9.93 13.01
N LEU A 250 12.56 10.14 11.73
CA LEU A 250 12.75 11.46 11.13
C LEU A 250 11.54 12.37 11.37
N GLY A 251 10.31 11.87 11.12
CA GLY A 251 9.09 12.63 11.37
C GLY A 251 8.94 13.08 12.82
N THR A 252 9.29 12.23 13.79
CA THR A 252 9.31 12.58 15.22
C THR A 252 10.37 13.65 15.51
N LYS A 253 11.57 13.51 14.95
CA LYS A 253 12.71 14.44 15.14
C LYS A 253 12.37 15.87 14.71
N ILE A 254 11.59 16.04 13.65
CA ILE A 254 11.20 17.36 13.11
C ILE A 254 9.77 17.78 13.49
N GLY A 255 9.16 17.11 14.46
CA GLY A 255 7.87 17.52 15.04
C GLY A 255 6.65 17.29 14.14
N ILE A 256 6.72 16.39 13.13
CA ILE A 256 5.57 16.06 12.30
C ILE A 256 4.52 15.32 13.13
N LYS A 257 3.31 15.87 13.19
CA LYS A 257 2.17 15.20 13.83
C LYS A 257 1.80 13.92 13.06
N GLY A 258 1.98 12.78 13.70
CA GLY A 258 1.68 11.46 13.13
C GLY A 258 2.92 10.76 12.54
N LYS A 259 2.68 9.67 11.81
CA LYS A 259 3.77 8.83 11.28
C LYS A 259 4.16 9.27 9.88
N LEU A 260 5.37 9.77 9.69
CA LEU A 260 5.92 10.02 8.37
C LEU A 260 6.14 8.67 7.63
N THR A 261 5.63 8.54 6.43
CA THR A 261 5.73 7.34 5.58
C THR A 261 5.79 7.75 4.12
N LEU A 262 6.20 6.88 3.21
CA LEU A 262 6.16 7.18 1.77
C LEU A 262 4.73 7.43 1.24
N TYR A 263 3.72 6.85 1.90
CA TYR A 263 2.33 7.15 1.56
C TYR A 263 1.95 8.60 1.89
N VAL A 264 2.59 9.19 2.92
CA VAL A 264 2.47 10.63 3.22
C VAL A 264 3.03 11.47 2.07
N ALA A 265 4.16 11.10 1.45
CA ALA A 265 4.69 11.81 0.29
C ALA A 265 3.66 11.89 -0.86
N ARG A 266 2.99 10.77 -1.15
CA ARG A 266 1.94 10.71 -2.17
C ARG A 266 0.72 11.58 -1.83
N HIS A 267 0.26 11.53 -0.57
CA HIS A 267 -0.84 12.39 -0.12
C HIS A 267 -0.48 13.85 -0.19
N SER A 268 0.73 14.21 0.25
CA SER A 268 1.20 15.60 0.25
C SER A 268 1.35 16.15 -1.16
N TRP A 269 1.88 15.34 -2.11
CA TRP A 269 1.93 15.76 -3.50
C TRP A 269 0.53 16.01 -4.08
N ALA A 270 -0.41 15.09 -3.85
CA ALA A 270 -1.77 15.24 -4.35
C ALA A 270 -2.50 16.45 -3.72
N THR A 271 -2.27 16.70 -2.43
CA THR A 271 -2.82 17.86 -1.73
C THR A 271 -2.19 19.15 -2.26
N ALA A 272 -0.86 19.20 -2.42
CA ALA A 272 -0.18 20.35 -2.99
C ALA A 272 -0.63 20.65 -4.43
N ALA A 273 -0.85 19.63 -5.26
CA ALA A 273 -1.37 19.81 -6.60
C ALA A 273 -2.79 20.43 -6.58
N ARG A 274 -3.67 19.93 -5.71
CA ARG A 274 -5.01 20.52 -5.52
C ARG A 274 -4.93 21.97 -5.03
N ASP A 275 -4.10 22.24 -4.03
CA ASP A 275 -3.96 23.58 -3.44
C ASP A 275 -3.36 24.58 -4.45
N ASN A 276 -2.69 24.10 -5.50
CA ASN A 276 -2.27 24.86 -6.68
C ASN A 276 -3.29 24.81 -7.83
N HIS A 277 -4.55 24.48 -7.55
CA HIS A 277 -5.67 24.49 -8.49
C HIS A 277 -5.49 23.58 -9.73
N ILE A 278 -4.65 22.53 -9.62
CA ILE A 278 -4.54 21.52 -10.68
C ILE A 278 -5.82 20.67 -10.71
N SER A 279 -6.37 20.45 -11.91
CA SER A 279 -7.62 19.70 -12.08
C SER A 279 -7.51 18.27 -11.56
N ILE A 280 -8.64 17.73 -11.09
CA ILE A 280 -8.71 16.35 -10.54
C ILE A 280 -8.32 15.32 -11.60
N SER A 281 -8.66 15.55 -12.87
CA SER A 281 -8.27 14.66 -13.98
C SER A 281 -6.75 14.59 -14.13
N VAL A 282 -6.05 15.72 -14.13
CA VAL A 282 -4.59 15.79 -14.20
C VAL A 282 -3.95 15.12 -12.98
N ILE A 283 -4.48 15.38 -11.78
CA ILE A 283 -3.99 14.72 -10.54
C ILE A 283 -4.21 13.21 -10.62
N SER A 284 -5.35 12.76 -11.13
CA SER A 284 -5.70 11.34 -11.28
C SER A 284 -4.73 10.62 -12.22
N GLU A 285 -4.47 11.20 -13.37
CA GLU A 285 -3.52 10.70 -14.36
C GLU A 285 -2.10 10.67 -13.79
N ALA A 286 -1.64 11.78 -13.20
CA ALA A 286 -0.33 11.89 -12.59
C ALA A 286 -0.08 10.85 -11.46
N LEU A 287 -1.13 10.50 -10.71
CA LEU A 287 -1.08 9.46 -9.68
C LEU A 287 -1.23 8.04 -10.24
N GLY A 288 -1.56 7.87 -11.51
CA GLY A 288 -1.85 6.57 -12.13
C GLY A 288 -3.08 5.90 -11.51
N HIS A 289 -4.18 6.63 -11.36
CA HIS A 289 -5.46 6.06 -10.94
C HIS A 289 -6.31 5.72 -12.16
N HIS A 290 -6.98 4.56 -12.17
CA HIS A 290 -7.90 4.18 -13.22
C HIS A 290 -9.21 4.99 -13.22
N SER A 291 -9.51 5.68 -12.12
CA SER A 291 -10.77 6.43 -11.94
C SER A 291 -10.52 7.68 -11.11
N GLU A 292 -11.08 8.80 -11.55
CA GLU A 292 -11.09 10.07 -10.82
C GLU A 292 -11.79 9.94 -9.47
N ILE A 293 -12.78 9.06 -9.32
CA ILE A 293 -13.45 8.77 -8.05
C ILE A 293 -12.43 8.39 -6.98
N THR A 294 -11.40 7.60 -7.35
CA THR A 294 -10.32 7.26 -6.43
C THR A 294 -9.57 8.52 -5.97
N THR A 295 -9.31 9.46 -6.88
CA THR A 295 -8.64 10.73 -6.59
C THR A 295 -9.54 11.63 -5.75
N GLN A 296 -10.82 11.71 -6.06
CA GLN A 296 -11.81 12.46 -5.26
C GLN A 296 -11.88 11.95 -3.82
N ILE A 297 -11.91 10.64 -3.61
CA ILE A 297 -11.87 10.03 -2.27
C ILE A 297 -10.57 10.43 -1.54
N TYR A 298 -9.47 10.50 -2.27
CA TYR A 298 -8.16 10.89 -1.77
C TYR A 298 -8.12 12.36 -1.32
N LEU A 299 -8.75 13.25 -2.09
CA LEU A 299 -8.75 14.69 -1.91
C LEU A 299 -9.98 15.22 -1.14
N ARG A 300 -10.90 14.36 -0.74
CA ARG A 300 -12.20 14.66 -0.14
C ARG A 300 -12.12 15.32 1.25
N SER A 301 -11.61 16.51 1.32
CA SER A 301 -12.04 17.56 2.25
C SER A 301 -11.63 18.89 1.66
N ILE A 302 -12.52 19.47 0.89
CA ILE A 302 -12.49 20.89 0.62
C ILE A 302 -12.61 21.55 2.00
N LYS A 303 -11.69 22.42 2.34
CA LYS A 303 -11.82 23.26 3.54
C LYS A 303 -13.05 24.14 3.33
N SER A 304 -13.82 24.37 4.38
CA SER A 304 -14.98 25.31 4.31
C SER A 304 -14.55 26.65 3.73
N SER A 305 -13.36 27.16 4.12
CA SER A 305 -12.77 28.38 3.58
C SER A 305 -12.61 28.39 2.05
N GLU A 306 -12.29 27.24 1.41
CA GLU A 306 -12.16 27.19 -0.05
C GLU A 306 -13.52 27.40 -0.76
N VAL A 307 -14.60 26.94 -0.15
CA VAL A 307 -15.95 27.16 -0.64
C VAL A 307 -16.36 28.62 -0.45
N ASP A 308 -16.01 29.20 0.71
CA ASP A 308 -16.29 30.60 1.02
C ASP A 308 -15.49 31.53 0.11
N ASP A 309 -14.21 31.25 -0.17
CA ASP A 309 -13.38 32.00 -1.12
C ASP A 309 -13.90 31.90 -2.56
N ALA A 310 -14.36 30.70 -2.98
CA ALA A 310 -14.98 30.54 -4.30
C ALA A 310 -16.28 31.35 -4.40
N ASN A 311 -17.12 31.34 -3.36
CA ASN A 311 -18.35 32.11 -3.32
C ASN A 311 -18.06 33.61 -3.34
N ALA A 312 -17.07 34.09 -2.58
CA ALA A 312 -16.65 35.48 -2.60
C ALA A 312 -16.21 35.95 -3.99
N LYS A 313 -15.44 35.11 -4.71
CA LYS A 313 -15.04 35.41 -6.11
C LYS A 313 -16.23 35.48 -7.06
N ILE A 314 -17.23 34.58 -6.91
CA ILE A 314 -18.45 34.61 -7.72
C ILE A 314 -19.23 35.88 -7.46
N LEU A 315 -19.39 36.25 -6.19
CA LEU A 315 -20.11 37.47 -5.82
C LEU A 315 -19.40 38.75 -6.28
N ALA A 316 -18.08 38.76 -6.29
CA ALA A 316 -17.29 39.89 -6.79
C ALA A 316 -17.33 40.04 -8.33
N ALA A 317 -17.79 39.02 -9.06
CA ALA A 317 -17.94 39.05 -10.52
C ALA A 317 -19.34 39.44 -10.99
N LEU A 318 -20.29 39.63 -10.05
CA LEU A 318 -21.65 40.12 -10.30
C LEU A 318 -21.75 41.65 -10.15
#